data_ba64457a2cee941765cafdad8bbe6df7
#
_entry.id   ba64457a2cee941765cafdad8bbe6df7
#
_cell.length_a   1.000
_cell.length_b   1.000
_cell.length_c   1.000
_cell.angle_alpha   90.00
_cell.angle_beta   90.00
_cell.angle_gamma   90.00
#
_symmetry.space_group_name_H-M   'P 1'
#
loop_
_entity.id
_entity.type
_entity.pdbx_description
1 polymer ?
#
loop_
_entity_poly.entity_id
_entity_poly.type
_entity_poly.pdbx_seq_one_letter_code
_entity_poly.pdbx_strand_id
1 'polypeptide(L)'
;MRLVTATQVRFGIVGIGNTLVDALGYALLATLGVPTFAANFASTTAGMLLSFTLNRNFTFRAKDGDIRRQALLFFGVTAFGLWVVQFFVIWLVSRLFPGINLLVPKGAAIVVGLFWNYLLYHFVVFRHRPVSPVPGAAPADSA
;
A
#
# COMPACT_ATOMS: atom_id res chain seq x y z
N MET A 1 4.62 -14.74 -22.38
CA MET A 1 3.69 -13.81 -21.66
C MET A 1 4.22 -13.64 -20.24
N ARG A 2 4.77 -12.46 -19.87
CA ARG A 2 5.23 -12.23 -18.49
C ARG A 2 4.00 -11.96 -17.63
N LEU A 3 3.53 -12.95 -16.90
CA LEU A 3 2.35 -12.87 -16.04
C LEU A 3 2.53 -11.92 -14.85
N VAL A 4 3.79 -11.62 -14.48
CA VAL A 4 4.11 -10.76 -13.34
C VAL A 4 5.15 -9.71 -13.78
N THR A 5 4.89 -8.44 -13.48
CA THR A 5 5.82 -7.34 -13.75
C THR A 5 6.78 -7.14 -12.58
N ALA A 6 7.96 -6.53 -12.83
CA ALA A 6 8.91 -6.19 -11.77
C ALA A 6 8.28 -5.31 -10.66
N THR A 7 7.34 -4.45 -11.03
CA THR A 7 6.61 -3.59 -10.08
C THR A 7 5.74 -4.41 -9.12
N GLN A 8 5.06 -5.44 -9.62
CA GLN A 8 4.23 -6.33 -8.79
C GLN A 8 5.08 -7.13 -7.80
N VAL A 9 6.25 -7.65 -8.25
CA VAL A 9 7.21 -8.34 -7.36
C VAL A 9 7.71 -7.40 -6.27
N ARG A 10 8.13 -6.19 -6.62
CA ARG A 10 8.57 -5.19 -5.65
C ARG A 10 7.49 -4.83 -4.65
N PHE A 11 6.25 -4.66 -5.12
CA PHE A 11 5.10 -4.40 -4.27
C PHE A 11 4.88 -5.53 -3.25
N GLY A 12 4.95 -6.79 -3.68
CA GLY A 12 4.85 -7.95 -2.80
C GLY A 12 5.97 -7.99 -1.74
N ILE A 13 7.22 -7.73 -2.14
CA ILE A 13 8.39 -7.67 -1.23
C ILE A 13 8.20 -6.57 -0.19
N VAL A 14 7.77 -5.39 -0.60
CA VAL A 14 7.49 -4.26 0.30
C VAL A 14 6.36 -4.61 1.27
N GLY A 15 5.29 -5.28 0.80
CA GLY A 15 4.19 -5.74 1.65
C GLY A 15 4.65 -6.72 2.74
N ILE A 16 5.48 -7.70 2.39
CA ILE A 16 6.07 -8.65 3.35
C ILE A 16 6.97 -7.89 4.35
N GLY A 17 7.87 -7.03 3.86
CA GLY A 17 8.75 -6.23 4.71
C GLY A 17 7.99 -5.36 5.71
N ASN A 18 6.93 -4.71 5.25
CA ASN A 18 6.04 -3.91 6.10
C ASN A 18 5.38 -4.76 7.21
N THR A 19 4.84 -5.92 6.85
CA THR A 19 4.22 -6.84 7.82
C THR A 19 5.24 -7.33 8.86
N LEU A 20 6.46 -7.62 8.45
CA LEU A 20 7.54 -8.03 9.36
C LEU A 20 7.91 -6.89 10.33
N VAL A 21 8.05 -5.66 9.84
CA VAL A 21 8.37 -4.50 10.69
C VAL A 21 7.26 -4.24 11.69
N ASP A 22 6.00 -4.32 11.29
CA ASP A 22 4.85 -4.18 12.19
C ASP A 22 4.86 -5.29 13.26
N ALA A 23 4.93 -6.55 12.86
CA ALA A 23 4.89 -7.68 13.78
C ALA A 23 6.08 -7.70 14.76
N LEU A 24 7.30 -7.50 14.27
CA LEU A 24 8.51 -7.48 15.10
C LEU A 24 8.56 -6.25 15.99
N GLY A 25 8.15 -5.09 15.48
CA GLY A 25 8.04 -3.86 16.24
C GLY A 25 7.03 -3.99 17.38
N TYR A 26 5.86 -4.55 17.09
CA TYR A 26 4.87 -4.85 18.12
C TYR A 26 5.41 -5.81 19.20
N ALA A 27 6.00 -6.93 18.78
CA ALA A 27 6.56 -7.91 19.70
C ALA A 27 7.64 -7.29 20.59
N LEU A 28 8.55 -6.52 20.03
CA LEU A 28 9.60 -5.81 20.77
C LEU A 28 9.00 -4.85 21.81
N LEU A 29 8.08 -3.99 21.40
CA LEU A 29 7.46 -3.02 22.32
C LEU A 29 6.66 -3.70 23.42
N ALA A 30 5.97 -4.78 23.10
CA ALA A 30 5.22 -5.57 24.09
C ALA A 30 6.16 -6.23 25.12
N THR A 31 7.32 -6.76 24.70
CA THR A 31 8.32 -7.34 25.64
C THR A 31 8.97 -6.28 26.52
N LEU A 32 9.03 -5.03 26.06
CA LEU A 32 9.52 -3.89 26.87
C LEU A 32 8.44 -3.33 27.82
N GLY A 33 7.28 -3.96 27.91
CA GLY A 33 6.19 -3.55 28.80
C GLY A 33 5.34 -2.38 28.31
N VAL A 34 5.46 -2.01 27.03
CA VAL A 34 4.60 -0.97 26.44
C VAL A 34 3.16 -1.49 26.36
N PRO A 35 2.14 -0.71 26.78
CA PRO A 35 0.75 -1.12 26.67
C PRO A 35 0.37 -1.53 25.24
N THR A 36 -0.41 -2.62 25.13
CA THR A 36 -0.78 -3.24 23.83
C THR A 36 -1.26 -2.25 22.78
N PHE A 37 -2.12 -1.32 23.17
CA PHE A 37 -2.63 -0.29 22.23
C PHE A 37 -1.49 0.59 21.71
N ALA A 38 -0.61 1.09 22.59
CA ALA A 38 0.49 1.96 22.21
C ALA A 38 1.54 1.21 21.37
N ALA A 39 1.85 -0.03 21.73
CA ALA A 39 2.74 -0.90 20.98
C ALA A 39 2.22 -1.16 19.56
N ASN A 40 0.93 -1.52 19.43
CA ASN A 40 0.29 -1.73 18.13
C ASN A 40 0.24 -0.44 17.30
N PHE A 41 -0.14 0.68 17.90
CA PHE A 41 -0.19 1.96 17.20
C PHE A 41 1.19 2.37 16.66
N ALA A 42 2.23 2.25 17.48
CA ALA A 42 3.58 2.62 17.09
C ALA A 42 4.14 1.69 16.00
N SER A 43 3.99 0.37 16.14
CA SER A 43 4.48 -0.61 15.17
C SER A 43 3.77 -0.48 13.83
N THR A 44 2.44 -0.39 13.84
CA THR A 44 1.64 -0.22 12.60
C THR A 44 1.97 1.10 11.91
N THR A 45 2.15 2.19 12.67
CA THR A 45 2.55 3.48 12.10
C THR A 45 3.92 3.40 11.45
N ALA A 46 4.91 2.77 12.11
CA ALA A 46 6.24 2.56 11.56
C ALA A 46 6.17 1.72 10.27
N GLY A 47 5.41 0.64 10.28
CA GLY A 47 5.17 -0.19 9.10
C GLY A 47 4.54 0.60 7.94
N MET A 48 3.53 1.41 8.21
CA MET A 48 2.88 2.24 7.19
C MET A 48 3.81 3.29 6.59
N LEU A 49 4.63 3.95 7.42
CA LEU A 49 5.63 4.94 6.95
C LEU A 49 6.71 4.27 6.09
N LEU A 50 7.19 3.10 6.50
CA LEU A 50 8.12 2.30 5.71
C LEU A 50 7.49 1.89 4.38
N SER A 51 6.26 1.39 4.40
CA SER A 51 5.50 1.00 3.21
C SER A 51 5.33 2.17 2.24
N PHE A 52 4.94 3.34 2.73
CA PHE A 52 4.85 4.56 1.91
C PHE A 52 6.19 4.89 1.25
N THR A 53 7.26 4.93 2.05
CA THR A 53 8.60 5.30 1.58
C THR A 53 9.13 4.33 0.53
N LEU A 54 9.01 3.03 0.79
CA LEU A 54 9.46 1.99 -0.14
C LEU A 54 8.60 1.92 -1.40
N ASN A 55 7.28 2.06 -1.28
CA ASN A 55 6.43 2.09 -2.45
C ASN A 55 6.72 3.31 -3.32
N ARG A 56 6.89 4.49 -2.74
CA ARG A 56 7.24 5.70 -3.46
C ARG A 56 8.60 5.62 -4.17
N ASN A 57 9.61 5.12 -3.45
CA ASN A 57 11.01 5.21 -3.92
C ASN A 57 11.45 3.98 -4.73
N PHE A 58 11.00 2.79 -4.36
CA PHE A 58 11.47 1.52 -4.91
C PHE A 58 10.43 0.85 -5.82
N THR A 59 9.17 0.74 -5.39
CA THR A 59 8.15 0.03 -6.16
C THR A 59 7.72 0.84 -7.38
N PHE A 60 7.22 2.04 -7.16
CA PHE A 60 6.64 2.89 -8.20
C PHE A 60 7.59 3.96 -8.72
N ARG A 61 8.73 4.20 -8.06
CA ARG A 61 9.77 5.17 -8.44
C ARG A 61 9.22 6.58 -8.71
N ALA A 62 8.25 7.00 -7.91
CA ALA A 62 7.49 8.25 -8.10
C ALA A 62 8.04 9.42 -7.25
N LYS A 63 9.38 9.58 -7.22
CA LYS A 63 10.06 10.59 -6.40
C LYS A 63 9.74 12.03 -6.81
N ASP A 64 9.45 12.25 -8.10
CA ASP A 64 9.21 13.57 -8.68
C ASP A 64 7.82 14.13 -8.34
N GLY A 65 6.94 13.31 -7.74
CA GLY A 65 5.62 13.74 -7.33
C GLY A 65 5.60 14.46 -5.98
N ASP A 66 4.59 15.30 -5.75
CA ASP A 66 4.35 15.96 -4.48
C ASP A 66 4.14 14.93 -3.35
N ILE A 67 5.07 14.90 -2.41
CA ILE A 67 5.09 13.96 -1.29
C ILE A 67 3.86 14.09 -0.38
N ARG A 68 3.36 15.30 -0.16
CA ARG A 68 2.20 15.54 0.72
C ARG A 68 0.93 14.94 0.09
N ARG A 69 0.73 15.22 -1.20
CA ARG A 69 -0.38 14.64 -1.95
C ARG A 69 -0.29 13.12 -2.00
N GLN A 70 0.89 12.57 -2.28
CA GLN A 70 1.11 11.12 -2.31
C GLN A 70 0.85 10.47 -0.95
N ALA A 71 1.30 11.09 0.14
CA ALA A 71 1.06 10.60 1.49
C ALA A 71 -0.44 10.61 1.83
N LEU A 72 -1.14 11.72 1.62
CA LEU A 72 -2.59 11.81 1.87
C LEU A 72 -3.36 10.74 1.10
N LEU A 73 -3.07 10.58 -0.19
CA LEU A 73 -3.73 9.57 -1.02
C LEU A 73 -3.36 8.15 -0.58
N PHE A 74 -2.10 7.89 -0.22
CA PHE A 74 -1.64 6.58 0.24
C PHE A 74 -2.38 6.16 1.51
N PHE A 75 -2.38 7.01 2.53
CA PHE A 75 -3.05 6.73 3.79
C PHE A 75 -4.58 6.63 3.62
N GLY A 76 -5.18 7.50 2.81
CA GLY A 76 -6.60 7.46 2.50
C GLY A 76 -7.02 6.17 1.78
N VAL A 77 -6.28 5.77 0.73
CA VAL A 77 -6.52 4.52 -0.01
C VAL A 77 -6.37 3.30 0.89
N THR A 78 -5.32 3.28 1.72
CA THR A 78 -5.05 2.18 2.66
C THR A 78 -6.17 2.06 3.69
N ALA A 79 -6.54 3.18 4.32
CA ALA A 79 -7.62 3.21 5.30
C ALA A 79 -8.95 2.76 4.69
N PHE A 80 -9.32 3.28 3.51
CA PHE A 80 -10.54 2.87 2.82
C PHE A 80 -10.49 1.38 2.45
N GLY A 81 -9.36 0.88 1.97
CA GLY A 81 -9.17 -0.55 1.67
C GLY A 81 -9.38 -1.43 2.89
N LEU A 82 -8.83 -1.05 4.04
CA LEU A 82 -8.94 -1.81 5.29
C LEU A 82 -10.35 -1.76 5.90
N TRP A 83 -10.95 -0.59 5.96
CA TRP A 83 -12.20 -0.39 6.70
C TRP A 83 -13.45 -0.63 5.87
N VAL A 84 -13.40 -0.34 4.58
CA VAL A 84 -14.58 -0.46 3.70
C VAL A 84 -14.47 -1.70 2.83
N VAL A 85 -13.40 -1.82 2.02
CA VAL A 85 -13.30 -2.92 1.04
C VAL A 85 -13.19 -4.27 1.73
N GLN A 86 -12.30 -4.42 2.71
CA GLN A 86 -12.14 -5.69 3.42
C GLN A 86 -13.39 -6.05 4.22
N PHE A 87 -14.02 -5.09 4.89
CA PHE A 87 -15.27 -5.33 5.60
C PHE A 87 -16.37 -5.84 4.66
N PHE A 88 -16.54 -5.17 3.51
CA PHE A 88 -17.52 -5.56 2.51
C PHE A 88 -17.26 -6.98 1.98
N VAL A 89 -16.02 -7.32 1.68
CA VAL A 89 -15.63 -8.66 1.19
C VAL A 89 -15.92 -9.72 2.24
N ILE A 90 -15.55 -9.49 3.51
CA ILE A 90 -15.83 -10.42 4.61
C ILE A 90 -17.34 -10.62 4.75
N TRP A 91 -18.09 -9.54 4.80
CA TRP A 91 -19.54 -9.58 4.89
C TRP A 91 -20.17 -10.35 3.73
N LEU A 92 -19.77 -10.06 2.49
CA LEU A 92 -20.30 -10.70 1.28
C LEU A 92 -20.02 -12.21 1.27
N VAL A 93 -18.77 -12.60 1.50
CA VAL A 93 -18.39 -14.03 1.49
C VAL A 93 -19.10 -14.80 2.60
N SER A 94 -19.18 -14.24 3.80
CA SER A 94 -19.90 -14.85 4.92
C SER A 94 -21.42 -14.95 4.66
N ARG A 95 -21.98 -14.02 3.90
CA ARG A 95 -23.40 -14.04 3.52
C ARG A 95 -23.71 -15.07 2.45
N LEU A 96 -22.80 -15.23 1.47
CA LEU A 96 -22.97 -16.19 0.36
C LEU A 96 -22.71 -17.64 0.79
N PHE A 97 -21.85 -17.84 1.80
CA PHE A 97 -21.46 -19.16 2.28
C PHE A 97 -21.65 -19.26 3.80
N PRO A 98 -22.90 -19.41 4.28
CA PRO A 98 -23.17 -19.55 5.71
C PRO A 98 -22.46 -20.77 6.31
N GLY A 99 -21.80 -20.60 7.46
CA GLY A 99 -21.06 -21.66 8.15
C GLY A 99 -19.64 -21.92 7.65
N ILE A 100 -19.14 -21.15 6.66
CA ILE A 100 -17.74 -21.25 6.22
C ILE A 100 -16.77 -20.86 7.34
N ASN A 101 -15.60 -21.50 7.37
CA ASN A 101 -14.54 -21.13 8.31
C ASN A 101 -14.16 -19.65 8.18
N LEU A 102 -14.06 -18.94 9.31
CA LEU A 102 -13.81 -17.49 9.35
C LEU A 102 -12.50 -17.04 8.66
N LEU A 103 -11.54 -17.95 8.50
CA LEU A 103 -10.30 -17.66 7.80
C LEU A 103 -10.48 -17.48 6.29
N VAL A 104 -11.53 -18.08 5.69
CA VAL A 104 -11.78 -18.00 4.25
C VAL A 104 -12.25 -16.60 3.83
N PRO A 105 -13.28 -15.99 4.46
CA PRO A 105 -13.65 -14.60 4.18
C PRO A 105 -12.49 -13.63 4.44
N LYS A 106 -11.72 -13.85 5.50
CA LYS A 106 -10.56 -13.01 5.82
C LYS A 106 -9.47 -13.14 4.76
N GLY A 107 -9.14 -14.35 4.32
CA GLY A 107 -8.17 -14.58 3.24
C GLY A 107 -8.61 -13.92 1.94
N ALA A 108 -9.89 -14.05 1.54
CA ALA A 108 -10.44 -13.38 0.37
C ALA A 108 -10.33 -11.85 0.49
N ALA A 109 -10.64 -11.29 1.65
CA ALA A 109 -10.53 -9.85 1.90
C ALA A 109 -9.07 -9.34 1.80
N ILE A 110 -8.10 -10.11 2.28
CA ILE A 110 -6.67 -9.78 2.14
C ILE A 110 -6.27 -9.75 0.66
N VAL A 111 -6.65 -10.76 -0.12
CA VAL A 111 -6.33 -10.81 -1.55
C VAL A 111 -6.94 -9.64 -2.29
N VAL A 112 -8.24 -9.36 -2.08
CA VAL A 112 -8.91 -8.20 -2.69
C VAL A 112 -8.26 -6.88 -2.26
N GLY A 113 -7.90 -6.75 -0.98
CA GLY A 113 -7.21 -5.57 -0.44
C GLY A 113 -5.83 -5.34 -1.07
N LEU A 114 -5.07 -6.41 -1.35
CA LEU A 114 -3.78 -6.30 -2.06
C LEU A 114 -3.96 -5.76 -3.47
N PHE A 115 -4.96 -6.28 -4.22
CA PHE A 115 -5.28 -5.78 -5.56
C PHE A 115 -5.76 -4.33 -5.51
N TRP A 116 -6.65 -3.99 -4.58
CA TRP A 116 -7.12 -2.63 -4.34
C TRP A 116 -5.95 -1.65 -4.13
N ASN A 117 -5.08 -1.95 -3.17
CA ASN A 117 -3.94 -1.10 -2.87
C ASN A 117 -2.97 -1.00 -4.04
N TYR A 118 -2.65 -2.12 -4.70
CA TYR A 118 -1.75 -2.11 -5.85
C TYR A 118 -2.28 -1.22 -6.98
N LEU A 119 -3.55 -1.40 -7.37
CA LEU A 119 -4.15 -0.64 -8.46
C LEU A 119 -4.22 0.85 -8.15
N LEU A 120 -4.69 1.21 -6.96
CA LEU A 120 -4.81 2.62 -6.59
C LEU A 120 -3.46 3.28 -6.32
N TYR A 121 -2.48 2.55 -5.79
CA TYR A 121 -1.12 3.09 -5.68
C TYR A 121 -0.53 3.35 -7.05
N HIS A 122 -0.70 2.42 -7.99
CA HIS A 122 -0.15 2.57 -9.34
C HIS A 122 -0.82 3.72 -10.12
N PHE A 123 -2.15 3.78 -10.13
CA PHE A 123 -2.89 4.70 -10.99
C PHE A 123 -3.23 6.05 -10.36
N VAL A 124 -3.31 6.13 -9.02
CA VAL A 124 -3.79 7.32 -8.31
C VAL A 124 -2.71 7.96 -7.46
N VAL A 125 -2.07 7.18 -6.58
CA VAL A 125 -1.12 7.70 -5.59
C VAL A 125 0.19 8.09 -6.24
N PHE A 126 0.82 7.14 -6.94
CA PHE A 126 2.17 7.26 -7.51
C PHE A 126 2.15 7.48 -9.03
N ARG A 127 1.10 8.06 -9.56
CA ARG A 127 0.99 8.36 -10.99
C ARG A 127 2.10 9.33 -11.40
N HIS A 128 2.90 8.92 -12.39
CA HIS A 128 3.85 9.82 -13.06
C HIS A 128 3.04 10.87 -13.85
N ARG A 129 3.27 12.15 -13.54
CA ARG A 129 2.80 13.22 -14.41
C ARG A 129 3.85 13.42 -15.50
N PRO A 130 3.48 13.45 -16.81
CA PRO A 130 4.38 13.92 -17.84
C PRO A 130 4.83 15.34 -17.42
N VAL A 131 6.13 15.58 -17.47
CA VAL A 131 6.66 16.95 -17.34
C VAL A 131 6.07 17.72 -18.52
N SER A 132 5.25 18.73 -18.23
CA SER A 132 4.77 19.62 -19.28
C SER A 132 5.98 20.25 -19.95
N PRO A 133 6.09 20.25 -21.29
CA PRO A 133 7.16 20.96 -21.99
C PRO A 133 7.17 22.42 -21.49
N VAL A 134 8.33 22.92 -21.13
CA VAL A 134 8.50 24.32 -20.75
C VAL A 134 8.02 25.18 -21.93
N PRO A 135 6.98 26.03 -21.77
CA PRO A 135 6.57 26.93 -22.83
C PRO A 135 7.75 27.84 -23.21
N GLY A 136 8.32 27.67 -24.40
CA GLY A 136 9.43 28.47 -24.90
C GLY A 136 10.75 27.74 -25.16
N ALA A 137 10.87 26.44 -24.94
CA ALA A 137 12.01 25.69 -25.46
C ALA A 137 11.85 25.54 -26.98
N ALA A 138 12.52 26.39 -27.72
CA ALA A 138 12.61 26.25 -29.17
C ALA A 138 13.21 24.87 -29.54
N PRO A 139 12.76 24.22 -30.62
CA PRO A 139 13.34 22.98 -31.08
C PRO A 139 14.83 23.22 -31.44
N ALA A 140 15.72 22.48 -30.77
CA ALA A 140 17.13 22.46 -31.12
C ALA A 140 17.34 21.60 -32.37
N ASP A 141 16.84 22.07 -33.51
CA ASP A 141 17.13 21.50 -34.81
C ASP A 141 17.08 22.60 -35.88
N SER A 142 18.20 23.28 -36.04
CA SER A 142 18.59 23.87 -37.35
C SER A 142 20.07 24.32 -37.27
N ALA A 143 20.97 23.37 -37.43
CA ALA A 143 22.29 23.63 -38.06
C ALA A 143 22.84 22.32 -38.59
#